data_a13706337b35a5a29651931ebc581f0b
#
_entry.id   a13706337b35a5a29651931ebc581f0b
#
_cell.length_a   1.000
_cell.length_b   1.000
_cell.length_c   1.000
_cell.angle_alpha   90.00
_cell.angle_beta   90.00
_cell.angle_gamma   90.00
#
_symmetry.space_group_name_H-M   'P 1'
#
loop_
_entity.id
_entity.type
_entity.pdbx_description
1 polymer ?
#
loop_
_entity_poly.entity_id
_entity_poly.type
_entity_poly.pdbx_seq_one_letter_code
_entity_poly.pdbx_strand_id
1 'polypeptide(L)'
;MEGRGRAPTVREILGKTEGYLQEKGADAPRLSAQLLLAKVLGLDRLGLVLAMDRPLSVEELDGYRPLVARRGKGEPVAYLLGEREFFGLDFTVTPDTLIPRPETELIVERALELFPQGALSRFADLGTGSGCLAVTLAVKFPQAR
;
A
#
# COMPACT_ATOMS: atom_id res chain seq x y z
N MET A 1 31.40 -25.59 -14.90
CA MET A 1 30.21 -26.07 -14.17
C MET A 1 29.93 -25.03 -13.10
N GLU A 2 29.17 -24.00 -13.45
CA GLU A 2 28.74 -22.98 -12.49
C GLU A 2 27.61 -23.57 -11.62
N GLY A 3 27.87 -23.57 -10.30
CA GLY A 3 26.94 -24.10 -9.32
C GLY A 3 25.60 -23.41 -9.47
N ARG A 4 24.54 -24.16 -9.77
CA ARG A 4 23.16 -23.73 -9.61
C ARG A 4 22.96 -23.43 -8.13
N GLY A 5 23.22 -22.17 -7.73
CA GLY A 5 22.94 -21.68 -6.39
C GLY A 5 21.46 -21.93 -6.08
N ARG A 6 21.18 -22.42 -4.89
CA ARG A 6 19.82 -22.60 -4.36
C ARG A 6 19.03 -21.30 -4.61
N ALA A 7 17.80 -21.42 -5.11
CA ALA A 7 16.89 -20.28 -5.25
C ALA A 7 16.72 -19.57 -3.89
N PRO A 8 16.83 -18.23 -3.86
CA PRO A 8 16.73 -17.50 -2.60
C PRO A 8 15.31 -17.58 -2.04
N THR A 9 15.20 -17.63 -0.73
CA THR A 9 13.91 -17.64 -0.04
C THR A 9 13.31 -16.23 0.07
N VAL A 10 12.00 -16.17 0.35
CA VAL A 10 11.28 -14.92 0.68
C VAL A 10 12.03 -14.15 1.76
N ARG A 11 12.43 -14.81 2.85
CA ARG A 11 13.18 -14.22 3.97
C ARG A 11 14.49 -13.57 3.51
N GLU A 12 15.28 -14.29 2.72
CA GLU A 12 16.57 -13.82 2.22
C GLU A 12 16.42 -12.58 1.32
N ILE A 13 15.40 -12.59 0.45
CA ILE A 13 15.14 -11.47 -0.46
C ILE A 13 14.59 -10.25 0.30
N LEU A 14 13.69 -10.45 1.26
CA LEU A 14 13.21 -9.36 2.10
C LEU A 14 14.34 -8.69 2.88
N GLY A 15 15.24 -9.45 3.49
CA GLY A 15 16.38 -8.89 4.21
C GLY A 15 17.32 -8.08 3.32
N LYS A 16 17.63 -8.58 2.11
CA LYS A 16 18.45 -7.86 1.14
C LYS A 16 17.79 -6.57 0.65
N THR A 17 16.46 -6.63 0.39
CA THR A 17 15.71 -5.48 -0.08
C THR A 17 15.57 -4.42 1.01
N GLU A 18 15.32 -4.83 2.26
CA GLU A 18 15.27 -3.91 3.41
C GLU A 18 16.59 -3.13 3.54
N GLY A 19 17.73 -3.83 3.51
CA GLY A 19 19.05 -3.20 3.54
C GLY A 19 19.28 -2.22 2.39
N TYR A 20 18.97 -2.64 1.16
CA TYR A 20 19.08 -1.77 -0.02
C TYR A 20 18.20 -0.51 0.10
N LEU A 21 16.94 -0.64 0.50
CA LEU A 21 16.03 0.49 0.64
C LEU A 21 16.44 1.42 1.78
N GLN A 22 17.02 0.87 2.86
CA GLN A 22 17.58 1.65 3.95
C GLN A 22 18.77 2.48 3.50
N GLU A 23 19.70 1.91 2.73
CA GLU A 23 20.83 2.63 2.14
C GLU A 23 20.38 3.75 1.18
N LYS A 24 19.24 3.57 0.50
CA LYS A 24 18.63 4.58 -0.37
C LYS A 24 17.85 5.65 0.39
N GLY A 25 17.73 5.56 1.71
CA GLY A 25 16.99 6.52 2.53
C GLY A 25 15.47 6.43 2.38
N ALA A 26 14.95 5.29 1.92
CA ALA A 26 13.52 5.09 1.81
C ALA A 26 12.87 5.07 3.21
N ASP A 27 11.72 5.72 3.35
CA ASP A 27 10.90 5.60 4.55
C ASP A 27 10.31 4.17 4.65
N ALA A 28 10.19 3.66 5.88
CA ALA A 28 9.66 2.33 6.18
C ALA A 28 10.20 1.20 5.26
N PRO A 29 11.54 0.99 5.16
CA PRO A 29 12.16 0.10 4.17
C PRO A 29 11.66 -1.34 4.29
N ARG A 30 11.52 -1.85 5.51
CA ARG A 30 10.99 -3.20 5.77
C ARG A 30 9.56 -3.38 5.29
N LEU A 31 8.68 -2.43 5.62
CA LEU A 31 7.28 -2.46 5.20
C LEU A 31 7.18 -2.35 3.67
N SER A 32 7.96 -1.45 3.06
CA SER A 32 8.05 -1.32 1.60
C SER A 32 8.42 -2.64 0.93
N ALA A 33 9.48 -3.31 1.41
CA ALA A 33 9.92 -4.59 0.88
C ALA A 33 8.82 -5.66 0.96
N GLN A 34 8.15 -5.76 2.11
CA GLN A 34 7.07 -6.73 2.33
C GLN A 34 5.87 -6.49 1.41
N LEU A 35 5.38 -5.24 1.32
CA LEU A 35 4.22 -4.90 0.49
C LEU A 35 4.47 -5.16 -1.00
N LEU A 36 5.64 -4.76 -1.50
CA LEU A 36 6.00 -4.97 -2.89
C LEU A 36 6.15 -6.45 -3.23
N LEU A 37 6.72 -7.25 -2.32
CA LEU A 37 6.87 -8.69 -2.57
C LEU A 37 5.51 -9.41 -2.46
N ALA A 38 4.68 -9.05 -1.49
CA ALA A 38 3.32 -9.58 -1.34
C ALA A 38 2.50 -9.35 -2.61
N LYS A 39 2.56 -8.15 -3.21
CA LYS A 39 1.93 -7.83 -4.49
C LYS A 39 2.38 -8.78 -5.61
N VAL A 40 3.67 -8.99 -5.76
CA VAL A 40 4.22 -9.87 -6.82
C VAL A 40 3.80 -11.32 -6.62
N LEU A 41 3.72 -11.77 -5.37
CA LEU A 41 3.33 -13.14 -5.04
C LEU A 41 1.81 -13.36 -5.00
N GLY A 42 1.00 -12.29 -5.11
CA GLY A 42 -0.45 -12.37 -4.94
C GLY A 42 -0.86 -12.82 -3.52
N LEU A 43 -0.08 -12.45 -2.51
CA LEU A 43 -0.29 -12.81 -1.12
C LEU A 43 -0.70 -11.60 -0.29
N ASP A 44 -1.50 -11.84 0.74
CA ASP A 44 -1.68 -10.88 1.81
C ASP A 44 -0.48 -10.90 2.79
N ARG A 45 -0.53 -10.05 3.80
CA ARG A 45 0.55 -9.94 4.79
C ARG A 45 0.75 -11.23 5.59
N LEU A 46 -0.31 -11.94 5.91
CA LEU A 46 -0.23 -13.21 6.64
C LEU A 46 0.34 -14.30 5.75
N GLY A 47 -0.12 -14.40 4.50
CA GLY A 47 0.40 -15.32 3.51
C GLY A 47 1.90 -15.14 3.26
N LEU A 48 2.37 -13.87 3.23
CA LEU A 48 3.81 -13.59 3.11
C LEU A 48 4.61 -14.10 4.31
N VAL A 49 4.08 -13.94 5.54
CA VAL A 49 4.73 -14.46 6.76
C VAL A 49 4.81 -15.98 6.75
N LEU A 50 3.75 -16.66 6.32
CA LEU A 50 3.74 -18.11 6.21
C LEU A 50 4.67 -18.64 5.11
N ALA A 51 4.95 -17.82 4.10
CA ALA A 51 5.80 -18.17 2.96
C ALA A 51 7.30 -17.84 3.17
N MET A 52 7.74 -17.43 4.36
CA MET A 52 9.11 -16.92 4.59
C MET A 52 10.22 -17.87 4.12
N ASP A 53 10.06 -19.16 4.26
CA ASP A 53 11.08 -20.15 3.89
C ASP A 53 10.87 -20.74 2.48
N ARG A 54 9.84 -20.26 1.76
CA ARG A 54 9.56 -20.61 0.38
C ARG A 54 10.62 -20.03 -0.55
N PRO A 55 11.21 -20.83 -1.47
CA PRO A 55 12.07 -20.29 -2.51
C PRO A 55 11.28 -19.48 -3.54
N LEU A 56 11.89 -18.42 -4.06
CA LEU A 56 11.30 -17.57 -5.11
C LEU A 56 11.75 -18.07 -6.49
N SER A 57 10.83 -18.03 -7.45
CA SER A 57 11.14 -18.31 -8.84
C SER A 57 11.88 -17.14 -9.51
N VAL A 58 12.42 -17.39 -10.69
CA VAL A 58 13.07 -16.33 -11.50
C VAL A 58 12.07 -15.28 -11.92
N GLU A 59 10.87 -15.70 -12.34
CA GLU A 59 9.79 -14.83 -12.79
C GLU A 59 9.30 -13.91 -11.65
N GLU A 60 9.19 -14.45 -10.43
CA GLU A 60 8.83 -13.68 -9.24
C GLU A 60 9.91 -12.63 -8.91
N LEU A 61 11.17 -13.00 -9.00
CA LEU A 61 12.28 -12.07 -8.80
C LEU A 61 12.32 -10.99 -9.88
N ASP A 62 12.07 -11.35 -11.14
CA ASP A 62 12.05 -10.41 -12.27
C ASP A 62 10.86 -9.43 -12.16
N GLY A 63 9.72 -9.85 -11.63
CA GLY A 63 8.60 -8.96 -11.30
C GLY A 63 8.89 -8.04 -10.11
N TYR A 64 9.66 -8.51 -9.14
CA TYR A 64 9.96 -7.77 -7.91
C TYR A 64 11.04 -6.69 -8.08
N ARG A 65 12.13 -7.01 -8.76
CA ARG A 65 13.29 -6.11 -8.94
C ARG A 65 12.96 -4.71 -9.45
N PRO A 66 12.11 -4.56 -10.51
CA PRO A 66 11.75 -3.23 -11.01
C PRO A 66 11.02 -2.37 -9.96
N LEU A 67 10.14 -2.99 -9.16
CA LEU A 67 9.42 -2.28 -8.09
C LEU A 67 10.37 -1.78 -7.00
N VAL A 68 11.32 -2.63 -6.58
CA VAL A 68 12.36 -2.26 -5.61
C VAL A 68 13.25 -1.14 -6.15
N ALA A 69 13.65 -1.20 -7.43
CA ALA A 69 14.46 -0.16 -8.05
C ALA A 69 13.75 1.18 -8.10
N ARG A 70 12.44 1.20 -8.45
CA ARG A 70 11.60 2.41 -8.44
C ARG A 70 11.45 2.95 -7.02
N ARG A 71 11.19 2.09 -6.03
CA ARG A 71 11.11 2.48 -4.62
C ARG A 71 12.43 3.08 -4.12
N GLY A 72 13.57 2.50 -4.49
CA GLY A 72 14.90 3.02 -4.17
C GLY A 72 15.23 4.38 -4.80
N LYS A 73 14.48 4.80 -5.83
CA LYS A 73 14.53 6.14 -6.42
C LYS A 73 13.56 7.12 -5.76
N GLY A 74 12.86 6.72 -4.69
CA GLY A 74 11.95 7.57 -3.93
C GLY A 74 10.48 7.48 -4.34
N GLU A 75 10.11 6.58 -5.29
CA GLU A 75 8.71 6.45 -5.67
C GLU A 75 7.88 5.90 -4.51
N PRO A 76 6.72 6.54 -4.16
CA PRO A 76 5.87 6.09 -3.07
C PRO A 76 5.34 4.67 -3.28
N VAL A 77 5.32 3.87 -2.21
CA VAL A 77 4.82 2.48 -2.26
C VAL A 77 3.38 2.42 -2.77
N ALA A 78 2.52 3.36 -2.38
CA ALA A 78 1.13 3.41 -2.83
C ALA A 78 1.00 3.50 -4.37
N TYR A 79 1.86 4.27 -5.03
CA TYR A 79 1.87 4.32 -6.51
C TYR A 79 2.39 3.03 -7.14
N LEU A 80 3.36 2.37 -6.51
CA LEU A 80 3.85 1.07 -6.97
C LEU A 80 2.81 -0.04 -6.80
N LEU A 81 2.02 0.04 -5.74
CA LEU A 81 0.89 -0.86 -5.51
C LEU A 81 -0.31 -0.52 -6.40
N GLY A 82 -0.50 0.75 -6.75
CA GLY A 82 -1.66 1.27 -7.45
C GLY A 82 -2.88 1.48 -6.56
N GLU A 83 -2.71 1.30 -5.26
CA GLU A 83 -3.80 1.38 -4.28
C GLU A 83 -3.31 1.92 -2.92
N ARG A 84 -4.25 2.49 -2.15
CA ARG A 84 -4.06 2.97 -0.78
C ARG A 84 -5.32 2.73 0.02
N GLU A 85 -5.18 2.05 1.14
CA GLU A 85 -6.25 1.92 2.12
C GLU A 85 -6.49 3.27 2.82
N PHE A 86 -7.78 3.63 3.02
CA PHE A 86 -8.23 4.80 3.75
C PHE A 86 -9.54 4.46 4.46
N PHE A 87 -9.56 4.53 5.76
CA PHE A 87 -10.72 4.26 6.62
C PHE A 87 -11.40 2.90 6.35
N GLY A 88 -10.62 1.86 6.10
CA GLY A 88 -11.08 0.49 5.81
C GLY A 88 -11.58 0.27 4.38
N LEU A 89 -11.37 1.22 3.46
CA LEU A 89 -11.69 1.11 2.05
C LEU A 89 -10.42 1.23 1.20
N ASP A 90 -10.32 0.44 0.14
CA ASP A 90 -9.19 0.51 -0.79
C ASP A 90 -9.49 1.49 -1.93
N PHE A 91 -8.58 2.42 -2.16
CA PHE A 91 -8.67 3.44 -3.21
C PHE A 91 -7.57 3.27 -4.23
N THR A 92 -7.93 3.25 -5.51
CA THR A 92 -6.95 3.31 -6.59
C THR A 92 -6.24 4.66 -6.57
N VAL A 93 -4.91 4.63 -6.62
CA VAL A 93 -4.06 5.82 -6.68
C VAL A 93 -3.08 5.73 -7.83
N THR A 94 -2.84 6.86 -8.48
CA THR A 94 -1.87 7.03 -9.55
C THR A 94 -1.01 8.26 -9.27
N PRO A 95 0.11 8.47 -9.97
CA PRO A 95 0.90 9.68 -9.83
C PRO A 95 0.13 11.00 -10.07
N ASP A 96 -1.05 10.93 -10.72
CA ASP A 96 -1.91 12.08 -10.96
C ASP A 96 -2.83 12.42 -9.76
N THR A 97 -2.86 11.57 -8.74
CA THR A 97 -3.69 11.76 -7.55
C THR A 97 -2.82 11.90 -6.30
N LEU A 98 -3.24 12.75 -5.36
CA LEU A 98 -2.62 12.80 -4.05
C LEU A 98 -2.94 11.49 -3.30
N ILE A 99 -1.91 10.85 -2.75
CA ILE A 99 -2.09 9.66 -1.90
C ILE A 99 -2.88 10.06 -0.65
N PRO A 100 -3.99 9.38 -0.33
CA PRO A 100 -4.73 9.60 0.90
C PRO A 100 -3.83 9.61 2.14
N ARG A 101 -3.97 10.63 2.98
CA ARG A 101 -3.18 10.81 4.19
C ARG A 101 -3.94 10.27 5.40
N PRO A 102 -3.26 9.57 6.34
CA PRO A 102 -3.91 9.07 7.56
C PRO A 102 -4.58 10.17 8.38
N GLU A 103 -3.99 11.37 8.42
CA GLU A 103 -4.53 12.51 9.16
C GLU A 103 -5.91 12.95 8.63
N THR A 104 -6.21 12.68 7.36
CA THR A 104 -7.51 12.98 6.75
C THR A 104 -8.62 12.11 7.31
N GLU A 105 -8.31 10.95 7.88
CA GLU A 105 -9.29 10.06 8.54
C GLU A 105 -9.95 10.73 9.74
N LEU A 106 -9.23 11.65 10.42
CA LEU A 106 -9.77 12.45 11.52
C LEU A 106 -11.02 13.26 11.10
N ILE A 107 -11.13 13.65 9.83
CA ILE A 107 -12.32 14.35 9.31
C ILE A 107 -13.52 13.42 9.32
N VAL A 108 -13.33 12.16 8.92
CA VAL A 108 -14.41 11.14 8.95
C VAL A 108 -14.82 10.85 10.38
N GLU A 109 -13.85 10.65 11.28
CA GLU A 109 -14.10 10.43 12.71
C GLU A 109 -14.89 11.58 13.30
N ARG A 110 -14.46 12.81 13.03
CA ARG A 110 -15.16 14.01 13.51
C ARG A 110 -16.57 14.16 12.94
N ALA A 111 -16.76 13.80 11.66
CA ALA A 111 -18.11 13.80 11.07
C ALA A 111 -19.01 12.76 11.75
N LEU A 112 -18.52 11.57 12.07
CA LEU A 112 -19.26 10.54 12.78
C LEU A 112 -19.67 10.98 14.21
N GLU A 113 -18.80 11.72 14.90
CA GLU A 113 -19.10 12.28 16.24
C GLU A 113 -20.17 13.37 16.18
N LEU A 114 -20.06 14.30 15.20
CA LEU A 114 -20.95 15.47 15.10
C LEU A 114 -22.32 15.12 14.53
N PHE A 115 -22.40 14.09 13.69
CA PHE A 115 -23.60 13.69 12.97
C PHE A 115 -23.99 12.23 13.26
N PRO A 116 -24.32 11.88 14.53
CA PRO A 116 -24.69 10.51 14.86
C PRO A 116 -25.97 10.11 14.12
N GLN A 117 -26.10 8.79 13.83
CA GLN A 117 -27.31 8.19 13.26
C GLN A 117 -27.79 8.77 11.92
N GLY A 118 -26.86 9.24 11.08
CA GLY A 118 -27.19 9.70 9.73
C GLY A 118 -27.80 11.11 9.67
N ALA A 119 -27.60 11.93 10.70
CA ALA A 119 -28.02 13.32 10.70
C ALA A 119 -27.39 14.20 9.62
N LEU A 120 -26.25 13.73 9.03
CA LEU A 120 -25.62 14.40 7.90
C LEU A 120 -26.48 14.21 6.64
N SER A 121 -27.02 15.32 6.11
CA SER A 121 -27.92 15.28 4.94
C SER A 121 -27.23 15.68 3.63
N ARG A 122 -26.20 16.52 3.71
CA ARG A 122 -25.42 17.00 2.56
C ARG A 122 -23.99 17.26 2.95
N PHE A 123 -23.07 16.97 2.04
CA PHE A 123 -21.66 17.37 2.14
C PHE A 123 -21.12 17.70 0.75
N ALA A 124 -20.00 18.43 0.71
CA ALA A 124 -19.26 18.72 -0.49
C ALA A 124 -17.77 18.53 -0.20
N ASP A 125 -17.08 17.82 -1.08
CA ASP A 125 -15.64 17.60 -1.02
C ASP A 125 -14.97 18.41 -2.13
N LEU A 126 -14.34 19.53 -1.76
CA LEU A 126 -13.63 20.41 -2.68
C LEU A 126 -12.17 20.01 -2.78
N GLY A 127 -11.72 19.69 -4.01
CA GLY A 127 -10.38 19.15 -4.20
C GLY A 127 -10.28 17.67 -3.85
N THR A 128 -11.26 16.91 -4.24
CA THR A 128 -11.53 15.51 -3.83
C THR A 128 -10.35 14.54 -4.03
N GLY A 129 -9.39 14.83 -4.92
CA GLY A 129 -8.23 13.98 -5.19
C GLY A 129 -8.64 12.57 -5.65
N SER A 130 -8.29 11.55 -4.87
CA SER A 130 -8.71 10.15 -5.11
C SER A 130 -10.18 9.88 -4.82
N GLY A 131 -10.90 10.85 -4.27
CA GLY A 131 -12.27 10.67 -3.79
C GLY A 131 -12.39 10.00 -2.43
N CYS A 132 -11.27 9.75 -1.74
CA CYS A 132 -11.26 8.95 -0.52
C CYS A 132 -12.18 9.50 0.56
N LEU A 133 -12.21 10.83 0.76
CA LEU A 133 -13.06 11.45 1.76
C LEU A 133 -14.53 11.39 1.34
N ALA A 134 -14.85 11.80 0.10
CA ALA A 134 -16.23 11.80 -0.43
C ALA A 134 -16.85 10.39 -0.40
N VAL A 135 -16.14 9.39 -0.91
CA VAL A 135 -16.64 8.01 -0.94
C VAL A 135 -16.80 7.45 0.47
N THR A 136 -15.83 7.68 1.36
CA THR A 136 -15.92 7.21 2.74
C THR A 136 -17.10 7.84 3.48
N LEU A 137 -17.31 9.15 3.33
CA LEU A 137 -18.47 9.83 3.92
C LEU A 137 -19.78 9.30 3.32
N ALA A 138 -19.85 9.05 2.01
CA ALA A 138 -21.05 8.48 1.40
C ALA A 138 -21.36 7.05 1.92
N VAL A 139 -20.34 6.25 2.15
CA VAL A 139 -20.49 4.90 2.76
C VAL A 139 -20.97 5.00 4.22
N LYS A 140 -20.43 5.95 5.00
CA LYS A 140 -20.78 6.12 6.42
C LYS A 140 -22.13 6.82 6.63
N PHE A 141 -22.53 7.66 5.69
CA PHE A 141 -23.79 8.41 5.71
C PHE A 141 -24.63 8.15 4.44
N PRO A 142 -25.19 6.94 4.28
CA PRO A 142 -25.82 6.51 3.02
C PRO A 142 -27.07 7.34 2.63
N GLN A 143 -27.61 8.15 3.53
CA GLN A 143 -28.74 9.06 3.27
C GLN A 143 -28.28 10.46 2.84
N ALA A 144 -26.98 10.78 2.97
CA ALA A 144 -26.41 12.07 2.57
C ALA A 144 -26.28 12.20 1.04
N ARG A 145 -26.33 13.42 0.55
CA ARG A 145 -26.13 13.76 -0.87
C ARG A 145 -25.02 14.77 -1.04
#